data_575cadab213cda8d5f3c86d3d5af6c84
#
_entry.id   575cadab213cda8d5f3c86d3d5af6c84
#
_cell.length_a   1.000
_cell.length_b   1.000
_cell.length_c   1.000
_cell.angle_alpha   90.00
_cell.angle_beta   90.00
_cell.angle_gamma   90.00
#
_symmetry.space_group_name_H-M   'P 1'
#
loop_
_entity.id
_entity.type
_entity.pdbx_description
1 polymer ?
#
loop_
_entity_poly.entity_id
_entity_poly.type
_entity_poly.pdbx_seq_one_letter_code
_entity_poly.pdbx_strand_id
1 'polypeptide(L)'
;HLEQHQHRDDLQNTARSILYGILQHTGAELSAHETITAEQDEWASIRQLAAEYETIAQSAQHDRWLGLLRTGGLDETVIDELVSSEVYGVLSTELRRLDAEGHDVDALLPQVIRAGNLDDVDDLGSLLRYRMQKVTSRFTPSTRRRQLIAGIVPKASGHMDPEMELALTEREKLITERAVALAHQAAGEGSSGAARVVLASAHATSGDFLEWLTVVAAYRDRYGVTGPDPLGAIPDADAQRVDYERARAALVALRDAHDASPDAAAP
;
A
#
# COMPACT_ATOMS: atom_id res chain seq x y z
N HIS A 1 16.00 9.13 69.84
CA HIS A 1 16.73 8.11 69.08
C HIS A 1 15.78 7.10 68.38
N LEU A 2 14.60 6.79 68.94
CA LEU A 2 13.62 5.90 68.32
C LEU A 2 12.92 6.49 67.11
N GLU A 3 12.59 7.80 67.08
CA GLU A 3 11.94 8.47 65.97
C GLU A 3 12.85 8.59 64.71
N GLN A 4 14.17 8.74 64.91
CA GLN A 4 15.13 8.81 63.80
C GLN A 4 15.34 7.45 63.10
N HIS A 5 15.19 6.33 63.81
CA HIS A 5 15.26 5.01 63.21
C HIS A 5 14.00 4.68 62.42
N GLN A 6 12.82 5.01 62.92
CA GLN A 6 11.56 4.82 62.21
C GLN A 6 11.50 5.59 60.88
N HIS A 7 11.95 6.86 60.90
CA HIS A 7 11.96 7.69 59.69
C HIS A 7 12.96 7.17 58.62
N ARG A 8 14.06 6.54 59.04
CA ARG A 8 15.03 5.93 58.12
C ARG A 8 14.51 4.64 57.48
N ASP A 9 13.78 3.82 58.22
CA ASP A 9 13.16 2.57 57.74
C ASP A 9 12.00 2.87 56.79
N ASP A 10 11.23 3.94 57.02
CA ASP A 10 10.17 4.41 56.11
C ASP A 10 10.72 4.91 54.79
N LEU A 11 11.83 5.65 54.81
CA LEU A 11 12.50 6.12 53.57
C LEU A 11 13.11 4.98 52.78
N GLN A 12 13.68 3.96 53.43
CA GLN A 12 14.23 2.78 52.75
C GLN A 12 13.11 1.91 52.16
N ASN A 13 12.00 1.77 52.82
CA ASN A 13 10.84 1.04 52.30
C ASN A 13 10.19 1.78 51.13
N THR A 14 10.13 3.12 51.20
CA THR A 14 9.63 3.93 50.07
C THR A 14 10.58 3.86 48.87
N ALA A 15 11.89 3.95 49.09
CA ALA A 15 12.88 3.83 48.02
C ALA A 15 12.85 2.41 47.37
N ARG A 16 12.68 1.37 48.17
CA ARG A 16 12.51 -0.02 47.65
C ARG A 16 11.23 -0.17 46.85
N SER A 17 10.11 0.38 47.31
CA SER A 17 8.85 0.28 46.57
C SER A 17 8.88 1.06 45.25
N ILE A 18 9.56 2.22 45.22
CA ILE A 18 9.82 2.98 44.00
C ILE A 18 10.72 2.17 43.04
N LEU A 19 11.80 1.57 43.56
CA LEU A 19 12.69 0.73 42.75
C LEU A 19 11.99 -0.50 42.20
N TYR A 20 11.12 -1.16 42.99
CA TYR A 20 10.28 -2.27 42.52
C TYR A 20 9.26 -1.79 41.51
N GLY A 21 8.67 -0.61 41.67
CA GLY A 21 7.78 0.01 40.68
C GLY A 21 8.49 0.27 39.35
N ILE A 22 9.71 0.78 39.37
CA ILE A 22 10.55 1.00 38.20
C ILE A 22 10.92 -0.34 37.56
N LEU A 23 11.30 -1.34 38.34
CA LEU A 23 11.65 -2.67 37.83
C LEU A 23 10.42 -3.46 37.31
N GLN A 24 9.23 -3.22 37.82
CA GLN A 24 7.99 -3.78 37.29
C GLN A 24 7.49 -3.07 36.03
N HIS A 25 7.85 -1.78 35.84
CA HIS A 25 7.53 -1.03 34.61
C HIS A 25 8.47 -1.35 33.43
N THR A 26 9.61 -1.99 33.70
CA THR A 26 10.52 -2.46 32.64
C THR A 26 9.96 -3.60 31.78
N GLY A 27 8.74 -4.08 32.03
CA GLY A 27 8.04 -5.04 31.19
C GLY A 27 7.18 -4.45 30.07
N ALA A 28 7.04 -3.13 30.00
CA ALA A 28 6.23 -2.44 29.00
C ALA A 28 7.07 -1.66 27.97
N GLU A 29 8.36 -1.44 28.23
CA GLU A 29 9.29 -0.85 27.27
C GLU A 29 9.97 -1.98 26.50
N LEU A 30 9.76 -1.99 25.18
CA LEU A 30 10.53 -2.84 24.26
C LEU A 30 12.02 -2.67 24.60
N SER A 31 12.77 -3.76 24.71
CA SER A 31 14.22 -3.65 24.87
C SER A 31 14.81 -2.84 23.72
N ALA A 32 15.96 -2.19 23.90
CA ALA A 32 16.60 -1.42 22.83
C ALA A 32 16.77 -2.28 21.54
N HIS A 33 16.97 -3.57 21.71
CA HIS A 33 17.05 -4.50 20.58
C HIS A 33 15.69 -4.72 19.89
N GLU A 34 14.62 -4.88 20.65
CA GLU A 34 13.26 -5.00 20.10
C GLU A 34 12.81 -3.70 19.44
N THR A 35 13.19 -2.54 19.99
CA THR A 35 12.93 -1.23 19.37
C THR A 35 13.67 -1.11 18.04
N ILE A 36 14.95 -1.46 17.98
CA ILE A 36 15.75 -1.43 16.75
C ILE A 36 15.16 -2.40 15.71
N THR A 37 14.76 -3.60 16.13
CA THR A 37 14.14 -4.60 15.24
C THR A 37 12.79 -4.10 14.72
N ALA A 38 11.96 -3.52 15.58
CA ALA A 38 10.68 -2.95 15.18
C ALA A 38 10.84 -1.76 14.21
N GLU A 39 11.83 -0.89 14.45
CA GLU A 39 12.18 0.19 13.51
C GLU A 39 12.69 -0.35 12.17
N GLN A 40 13.53 -1.37 12.17
CA GLN A 40 14.00 -2.01 10.94
C GLN A 40 12.86 -2.67 10.17
N ASP A 41 11.92 -3.32 10.84
CA ASP A 41 10.73 -3.92 10.24
C ASP A 41 9.79 -2.84 9.66
N GLU A 42 9.64 -1.69 10.32
CA GLU A 42 8.87 -0.56 9.81
C GLU A 42 9.51 0.02 8.53
N TRP A 43 10.83 0.22 8.53
CA TRP A 43 11.58 0.69 7.35
C TRP A 43 11.51 -0.30 6.17
N ALA A 44 11.40 -1.59 6.44
CA ALA A 44 11.25 -2.64 5.44
C ALA A 44 9.78 -2.90 5.08
N SER A 45 8.83 -2.22 5.70
CA SER A 45 7.40 -2.43 5.46
C SER A 45 7.00 -2.00 4.04
N ILE A 46 6.02 -2.68 3.45
CA ILE A 46 5.44 -2.29 2.15
C ILE A 46 4.82 -0.89 2.24
N ARG A 47 4.33 -0.48 3.41
CA ARG A 47 3.86 0.89 3.64
C ARG A 47 4.94 1.90 3.31
N GLN A 48 6.12 1.77 3.92
CA GLN A 48 7.23 2.70 3.74
C GLN A 48 7.80 2.61 2.32
N LEU A 49 8.09 1.41 1.84
CA LEU A 49 8.64 1.18 0.51
C LEU A 49 7.71 1.69 -0.61
N ALA A 50 6.38 1.51 -0.46
CA ALA A 50 5.41 2.03 -1.41
C ALA A 50 5.33 3.56 -1.37
N ALA A 51 5.42 4.20 -0.20
CA ALA A 51 5.45 5.67 -0.09
C ALA A 51 6.70 6.25 -0.78
N GLU A 52 7.86 5.64 -0.59
CA GLU A 52 9.10 6.02 -1.29
C GLU A 52 8.96 5.83 -2.81
N TYR A 53 8.45 4.66 -3.24
CA TYR A 53 8.20 4.37 -4.65
C TYR A 53 7.28 5.41 -5.28
N GLU A 54 6.15 5.72 -4.63
CA GLU A 54 5.15 6.66 -5.12
C GLU A 54 5.70 8.08 -5.23
N THR A 55 6.57 8.48 -4.30
CA THR A 55 7.26 9.78 -4.34
C THR A 55 8.21 9.88 -5.53
N ILE A 56 9.04 8.86 -5.75
CA ILE A 56 9.94 8.81 -6.91
C ILE A 56 9.14 8.76 -8.21
N ALA A 57 8.09 7.94 -8.27
CA ALA A 57 7.24 7.79 -9.45
C ALA A 57 6.51 9.09 -9.83
N GLN A 58 6.10 9.88 -8.84
CA GLN A 58 5.51 11.20 -9.08
C GLN A 58 6.50 12.14 -9.77
N SER A 59 7.74 12.19 -9.31
CA SER A 59 8.79 12.98 -9.93
C SER A 59 9.18 12.44 -11.31
N ALA A 60 9.33 11.13 -11.44
CA ALA A 60 9.76 10.48 -12.68
C ALA A 60 8.76 10.63 -13.84
N GLN A 61 7.46 10.69 -13.53
CA GLN A 61 6.40 10.83 -14.54
C GLN A 61 5.93 12.28 -14.75
N HIS A 62 6.50 13.24 -14.03
CA HIS A 62 6.08 14.64 -14.07
C HIS A 62 6.06 15.20 -15.50
N ASP A 63 7.17 15.10 -16.22
CA ASP A 63 7.29 15.62 -17.58
C ASP A 63 6.34 14.95 -18.56
N ARG A 64 6.08 13.66 -18.39
CA ARG A 64 5.09 12.92 -19.18
C ARG A 64 3.70 13.54 -19.02
N TRP A 65 3.28 13.78 -17.78
CA TRP A 65 1.97 14.36 -17.51
C TRP A 65 1.86 15.79 -18.05
N LEU A 66 2.90 16.62 -17.89
CA LEU A 66 2.94 17.95 -18.49
C LEU A 66 2.81 17.90 -20.02
N GLY A 67 3.51 16.97 -20.67
CA GLY A 67 3.41 16.77 -22.12
C GLY A 67 2.00 16.42 -22.57
N LEU A 68 1.28 15.60 -21.81
CA LEU A 68 -0.11 15.24 -22.10
C LEU A 68 -1.10 16.40 -21.88
N LEU A 69 -0.89 17.21 -20.84
CA LEU A 69 -1.69 18.41 -20.59
C LEU A 69 -1.54 19.41 -21.75
N ARG A 70 -0.31 19.67 -22.23
CA ARG A 70 -0.01 20.49 -23.42
C ARG A 70 -0.67 19.92 -24.67
N THR A 71 -0.54 18.61 -24.88
CA THR A 71 -1.17 17.91 -26.02
C THR A 71 -2.70 18.04 -25.98
N GLY A 72 -3.28 18.11 -24.79
CA GLY A 72 -4.70 18.39 -24.57
C GLY A 72 -5.14 19.80 -24.98
N GLY A 73 -4.20 20.75 -25.03
CA GLY A 73 -4.45 22.14 -25.42
C GLY A 73 -4.55 23.11 -24.23
N LEU A 74 -4.01 22.75 -23.05
CA LEU A 74 -3.91 23.68 -21.93
C LEU A 74 -2.74 24.65 -22.15
N ASP A 75 -2.95 25.91 -21.81
CA ASP A 75 -1.93 26.97 -21.84
C ASP A 75 -0.95 26.78 -20.67
N GLU A 76 0.31 27.24 -20.85
CA GLU A 76 1.36 27.10 -19.83
C GLU A 76 0.97 27.72 -18.48
N THR A 77 0.26 28.86 -18.48
CA THR A 77 -0.21 29.50 -17.25
C THR A 77 -1.18 28.64 -16.47
N VAL A 78 -2.09 27.95 -17.16
CA VAL A 78 -3.06 27.01 -16.55
C VAL A 78 -2.35 25.76 -16.04
N ILE A 79 -1.34 25.29 -16.77
CA ILE A 79 -0.52 24.16 -16.36
C ILE A 79 0.28 24.51 -15.09
N ASP A 80 0.91 25.68 -15.04
CA ASP A 80 1.69 26.16 -13.89
C ASP A 80 0.80 26.31 -12.64
N GLU A 81 -0.41 26.84 -12.79
CA GLU A 81 -1.40 26.93 -11.72
C GLU A 81 -1.81 25.53 -11.22
N LEU A 82 -2.11 24.61 -12.13
CA LEU A 82 -2.45 23.23 -11.78
C LEU A 82 -1.33 22.54 -11.04
N VAL A 83 -0.08 22.63 -11.54
CA VAL A 83 1.10 22.01 -10.92
C VAL A 83 1.38 22.57 -9.53
N SER A 84 1.13 23.87 -9.33
CA SER A 84 1.32 24.52 -8.03
C SER A 84 0.22 24.19 -7.02
N SER A 85 -0.87 23.56 -7.47
CA SER A 85 -2.00 23.20 -6.61
C SER A 85 -1.76 21.87 -5.88
N GLU A 86 -2.36 21.72 -4.68
CA GLU A 86 -2.33 20.45 -3.93
C GLU A 86 -3.00 19.27 -4.68
N VAL A 87 -3.91 19.60 -5.60
CA VAL A 87 -4.69 18.61 -6.35
C VAL A 87 -3.87 17.93 -7.44
N TYR A 88 -2.78 18.54 -7.91
CA TYR A 88 -1.91 17.95 -8.93
C TYR A 88 -1.31 16.60 -8.50
N GLY A 89 -0.89 16.48 -7.24
CA GLY A 89 -0.39 15.21 -6.69
C GLY A 89 -1.44 14.11 -6.73
N VAL A 90 -2.69 14.46 -6.45
CA VAL A 90 -3.82 13.51 -6.50
C VAL A 90 -4.15 13.11 -7.94
N LEU A 91 -4.13 14.07 -8.87
CA LEU A 91 -4.35 13.81 -10.30
C LEU A 91 -3.25 12.90 -10.87
N SER A 92 -1.97 13.22 -10.63
CA SER A 92 -0.84 12.42 -11.13
C SER A 92 -0.85 10.98 -10.58
N THR A 93 -1.24 10.79 -9.33
CA THR A 93 -1.43 9.47 -8.72
C THR A 93 -2.55 8.69 -9.40
N GLU A 94 -3.67 9.35 -9.70
CA GLU A 94 -4.79 8.75 -10.42
C GLU A 94 -4.42 8.36 -11.86
N LEU A 95 -3.70 9.23 -12.58
CA LEU A 95 -3.22 8.94 -13.94
C LEU A 95 -2.31 7.70 -13.94
N ARG A 96 -1.36 7.61 -13.00
CA ARG A 96 -0.51 6.43 -12.85
C ARG A 96 -1.33 5.17 -12.54
N ARG A 97 -2.34 5.28 -11.67
CA ARG A 97 -3.22 4.16 -11.33
C ARG A 97 -3.98 3.64 -12.56
N LEU A 98 -4.57 4.54 -13.34
CA LEU A 98 -5.30 4.19 -14.56
C LEU A 98 -4.39 3.54 -15.61
N ASP A 99 -3.18 4.09 -15.78
CA ASP A 99 -2.17 3.55 -16.69
C ASP A 99 -1.75 2.13 -16.27
N ALA A 100 -1.48 1.93 -14.98
CA ALA A 100 -1.14 0.61 -14.41
C ALA A 100 -2.31 -0.41 -14.51
N GLU A 101 -3.55 0.05 -14.54
CA GLU A 101 -4.74 -0.77 -14.79
C GLU A 101 -4.92 -1.15 -16.27
N GLY A 102 -4.10 -0.57 -17.16
CA GLY A 102 -4.08 -0.88 -18.59
C GLY A 102 -4.91 0.09 -19.44
N HIS A 103 -5.35 1.22 -18.90
CA HIS A 103 -5.97 2.28 -19.70
C HIS A 103 -4.91 3.04 -20.49
N ASP A 104 -5.25 3.45 -21.71
CA ASP A 104 -4.38 4.29 -22.55
C ASP A 104 -4.49 5.76 -22.12
N VAL A 105 -3.79 6.11 -21.03
CA VAL A 105 -3.81 7.48 -20.48
C VAL A 105 -3.26 8.50 -21.48
N ASP A 106 -2.27 8.12 -22.30
CA ASP A 106 -1.66 9.02 -23.29
C ASP A 106 -2.67 9.45 -24.37
N ALA A 107 -3.61 8.58 -24.73
CA ALA A 107 -4.70 8.93 -25.62
C ALA A 107 -5.88 9.60 -24.89
N LEU A 108 -6.24 9.11 -23.71
CA LEU A 108 -7.46 9.53 -23.00
C LEU A 108 -7.36 10.93 -22.40
N LEU A 109 -6.26 11.28 -21.72
CA LEU A 109 -6.14 12.56 -21.04
C LEU A 109 -6.26 13.74 -21.99
N PRO A 110 -5.54 13.80 -23.15
CA PRO A 110 -5.72 14.88 -24.11
C PRO A 110 -7.14 14.95 -24.70
N GLN A 111 -7.81 13.81 -24.87
CA GLN A 111 -9.20 13.79 -25.36
C GLN A 111 -10.17 14.36 -24.31
N VAL A 112 -10.00 13.99 -23.04
CA VAL A 112 -10.82 14.48 -21.93
C VAL A 112 -10.69 15.99 -21.74
N ILE A 113 -9.49 16.55 -21.96
CA ILE A 113 -9.23 17.98 -21.91
C ILE A 113 -9.98 18.68 -23.06
N ARG A 114 -9.82 18.21 -24.29
CA ARG A 114 -10.45 18.80 -25.50
C ARG A 114 -11.98 18.66 -25.54
N ALA A 115 -12.51 17.63 -24.93
CA ALA A 115 -13.96 17.35 -24.99
C ALA A 115 -14.82 18.22 -24.08
N GLY A 116 -14.21 19.04 -23.22
CA GLY A 116 -14.94 19.80 -22.22
C GLY A 116 -14.62 21.28 -22.19
N ASN A 117 -15.63 22.11 -21.91
CA ASN A 117 -15.37 23.50 -21.53
C ASN A 117 -14.61 23.51 -20.20
N LEU A 118 -13.48 24.22 -20.15
CA LEU A 118 -12.61 24.41 -18.99
C LEU A 118 -12.61 25.88 -18.52
N ASP A 119 -13.43 26.75 -19.18
CA ASP A 119 -13.58 28.12 -18.76
C ASP A 119 -14.27 28.19 -17.40
N ASP A 120 -13.81 29.04 -16.52
CA ASP A 120 -14.36 29.30 -15.17
C ASP A 120 -14.35 28.08 -14.23
N VAL A 121 -13.36 27.17 -14.37
CA VAL A 121 -13.21 26.00 -13.48
C VAL A 121 -12.27 26.34 -12.33
N ASP A 122 -12.79 26.43 -11.11
CA ASP A 122 -12.02 26.72 -9.89
C ASP A 122 -11.01 25.60 -9.54
N ASP A 123 -11.34 24.35 -9.85
CA ASP A 123 -10.50 23.18 -9.55
C ASP A 123 -10.39 22.26 -10.78
N LEU A 124 -9.43 22.59 -11.64
CA LEU A 124 -9.16 21.84 -12.86
C LEU A 124 -8.68 20.42 -12.58
N GLY A 125 -7.85 20.23 -11.54
CA GLY A 125 -7.30 18.91 -11.20
C GLY A 125 -8.38 17.92 -10.79
N SER A 126 -9.30 18.32 -9.92
CA SER A 126 -10.45 17.51 -9.53
C SER A 126 -11.40 17.23 -10.69
N LEU A 127 -11.63 18.22 -11.58
CA LEU A 127 -12.45 18.02 -12.76
C LEU A 127 -11.84 17.00 -13.71
N LEU A 128 -10.54 17.12 -14.02
CA LEU A 128 -9.84 16.16 -14.89
C LEU A 128 -9.86 14.75 -14.29
N ARG A 129 -9.59 14.62 -12.98
CA ARG A 129 -9.69 13.33 -12.27
C ARG A 129 -11.08 12.72 -12.40
N TYR A 130 -12.12 13.49 -12.12
CA TYR A 130 -13.51 13.04 -12.25
C TYR A 130 -13.84 12.59 -13.68
N ARG A 131 -13.45 13.38 -14.69
CA ARG A 131 -13.69 13.03 -16.09
C ARG A 131 -12.95 11.78 -16.51
N MET A 132 -11.69 11.61 -16.09
CA MET A 132 -10.90 10.41 -16.35
C MET A 132 -11.57 9.18 -15.73
N GLN A 133 -11.98 9.24 -14.47
CA GLN A 133 -12.71 8.14 -13.81
C GLN A 133 -14.02 7.81 -14.52
N LYS A 134 -14.78 8.82 -14.95
CA LYS A 134 -16.05 8.63 -15.66
C LYS A 134 -15.87 7.99 -17.03
N VAL A 135 -14.81 8.33 -17.74
CA VAL A 135 -14.50 7.74 -19.04
C VAL A 135 -14.04 6.29 -18.85
N THR A 136 -13.07 6.05 -17.97
CA THR A 136 -12.51 4.73 -17.74
C THR A 136 -13.49 3.74 -17.12
N SER A 137 -14.45 4.19 -16.30
CA SER A 137 -15.52 3.32 -15.77
C SER A 137 -16.46 2.73 -16.83
N ARG A 138 -16.51 3.33 -18.02
CA ARG A 138 -17.34 2.88 -19.14
C ARG A 138 -16.61 1.97 -20.12
N PHE A 139 -15.30 1.94 -20.06
CA PHE A 139 -14.46 1.13 -20.94
C PHE A 139 -13.83 0.00 -20.13
N THR A 140 -14.00 -1.23 -20.61
CA THR A 140 -13.20 -2.35 -20.09
C THR A 140 -11.73 -2.02 -20.34
N PRO A 141 -10.84 -2.22 -19.35
CA PRO A 141 -9.41 -2.06 -19.58
C PRO A 141 -8.99 -2.81 -20.84
N SER A 142 -8.09 -2.23 -21.61
CA SER A 142 -7.55 -2.90 -22.80
C SER A 142 -6.96 -4.24 -22.37
N THR A 143 -6.72 -5.15 -23.32
CA THR A 143 -6.05 -6.45 -23.10
C THR A 143 -4.62 -6.31 -22.54
N ARG A 144 -4.14 -5.09 -22.25
CA ARG A 144 -2.88 -4.84 -21.55
C ARG A 144 -2.93 -5.46 -20.16
N ARG A 145 -1.93 -6.27 -19.87
CA ARG A 145 -1.76 -6.84 -18.54
C ARG A 145 -1.60 -5.70 -17.51
N ARG A 146 -2.33 -5.79 -16.42
CA ARG A 146 -2.17 -4.86 -15.29
C ARG A 146 -0.73 -4.84 -14.82
N GLN A 147 -0.20 -3.64 -14.56
CA GLN A 147 1.16 -3.43 -14.09
C GLN A 147 1.13 -2.99 -12.64
N LEU A 148 1.03 -3.97 -11.74
CA LEU A 148 0.97 -3.75 -10.30
C LEU A 148 2.13 -4.49 -9.62
N ILE A 149 2.82 -3.82 -8.72
CA ILE A 149 3.85 -4.40 -7.86
C ILE A 149 3.13 -5.08 -6.70
N ALA A 150 3.46 -6.34 -6.44
CA ALA A 150 2.80 -7.18 -5.44
C ALA A 150 1.25 -7.14 -5.51
N GLY A 151 0.69 -6.87 -6.70
CA GLY A 151 -0.74 -6.84 -6.97
C GLY A 151 -1.49 -5.59 -6.49
N ILE A 152 -0.85 -4.65 -5.79
CA ILE A 152 -1.51 -3.47 -5.19
C ILE A 152 -0.88 -2.13 -5.55
N VAL A 153 0.45 -2.03 -5.68
CA VAL A 153 1.12 -0.76 -5.95
C VAL A 153 1.18 -0.49 -7.45
N PRO A 154 0.62 0.63 -7.95
CA PRO A 154 0.64 0.97 -9.37
C PRO A 154 2.07 1.23 -9.87
N LYS A 155 2.49 0.48 -10.89
CA LYS A 155 3.82 0.63 -11.49
C LYS A 155 3.87 1.91 -12.34
N ALA A 156 4.95 2.67 -12.19
CA ALA A 156 5.26 3.77 -13.09
C ALA A 156 5.69 3.25 -14.46
N SER A 157 5.27 3.92 -15.51
CA SER A 157 5.56 3.55 -16.89
C SER A 157 5.86 4.79 -17.75
N GLY A 158 6.36 4.59 -18.95
CA GLY A 158 6.74 5.64 -19.88
C GLY A 158 8.25 5.94 -19.82
N HIS A 159 8.66 6.95 -20.59
CA HIS A 159 10.05 7.40 -20.60
C HIS A 159 10.35 8.21 -19.33
N MET A 160 11.43 7.89 -18.64
CA MET A 160 11.86 8.50 -17.39
C MET A 160 13.36 8.71 -17.40
N ASP A 161 13.84 9.55 -16.50
CA ASP A 161 15.27 9.68 -16.25
C ASP A 161 15.86 8.34 -15.80
N PRO A 162 17.02 7.91 -16.33
CA PRO A 162 17.64 6.61 -16.02
C PRO A 162 17.93 6.41 -14.53
N GLU A 163 18.29 7.47 -13.79
CA GLU A 163 18.55 7.36 -12.34
C GLU A 163 17.23 7.11 -11.58
N MET A 164 16.15 7.78 -11.98
CA MET A 164 14.83 7.54 -11.40
C MET A 164 14.29 6.16 -11.76
N GLU A 165 14.49 5.69 -13.00
CA GLU A 165 14.11 4.34 -13.43
C GLU A 165 14.83 3.27 -12.62
N LEU A 166 16.14 3.46 -12.35
CA LEU A 166 16.91 2.57 -11.49
C LEU A 166 16.37 2.56 -10.06
N ALA A 167 16.12 3.73 -9.47
CA ALA A 167 15.59 3.85 -8.12
C ALA A 167 14.20 3.22 -7.98
N LEU A 168 13.32 3.37 -8.98
CA LEU A 168 12.02 2.71 -9.04
C LEU A 168 12.17 1.19 -9.12
N THR A 169 13.10 0.69 -9.94
CA THR A 169 13.37 -0.75 -10.08
C THR A 169 13.86 -1.37 -8.78
N GLU A 170 14.71 -0.67 -8.03
CA GLU A 170 15.17 -1.12 -6.72
C GLU A 170 14.01 -1.21 -5.72
N ARG A 171 13.14 -0.19 -5.65
CA ARG A 171 11.97 -0.20 -4.75
C ARG A 171 10.93 -1.25 -5.14
N GLU A 172 10.68 -1.44 -6.44
CA GLU A 172 9.84 -2.52 -6.96
C GLU A 172 10.32 -3.90 -6.50
N LYS A 173 11.63 -4.12 -6.59
CA LYS A 173 12.26 -5.36 -6.12
C LYS A 173 12.05 -5.57 -4.62
N LEU A 174 12.34 -4.55 -3.79
CA LEU A 174 12.18 -4.64 -2.34
C LEU A 174 10.72 -4.90 -1.94
N ILE A 175 9.75 -4.20 -2.55
CA ILE A 175 8.31 -4.42 -2.30
C ILE A 175 7.94 -5.87 -2.65
N THR A 176 8.40 -6.36 -3.79
CA THR A 176 8.08 -7.71 -4.27
C THR A 176 8.70 -8.77 -3.35
N GLU A 177 9.98 -8.63 -2.99
CA GLU A 177 10.68 -9.54 -2.09
C GLU A 177 10.01 -9.59 -0.70
N ARG A 178 9.65 -8.42 -0.14
CA ARG A 178 8.93 -8.35 1.14
C ARG A 178 7.57 -9.03 1.06
N ALA A 179 6.78 -8.75 0.02
CA ALA A 179 5.46 -9.35 -0.15
C ALA A 179 5.52 -10.88 -0.28
N VAL A 180 6.48 -11.40 -1.03
CA VAL A 180 6.70 -12.84 -1.20
C VAL A 180 7.17 -13.47 0.12
N ALA A 181 8.08 -12.84 0.85
CA ALA A 181 8.53 -13.32 2.16
C ALA A 181 7.37 -13.43 3.17
N LEU A 182 6.51 -12.39 3.23
CA LEU A 182 5.32 -12.38 4.08
C LEU A 182 4.30 -13.47 3.67
N ALA A 183 4.14 -13.72 2.37
CA ALA A 183 3.28 -14.78 1.87
C ALA A 183 3.82 -16.17 2.28
N HIS A 184 5.13 -16.40 2.17
CA HIS A 184 5.75 -17.65 2.63
C HIS A 184 5.68 -17.82 4.14
N GLN A 185 5.89 -16.75 4.91
CA GLN A 185 5.73 -16.77 6.35
C GLN A 185 4.30 -17.14 6.73
N ALA A 186 3.31 -16.48 6.13
CA ALA A 186 1.90 -16.81 6.34
C ALA A 186 1.58 -18.26 5.98
N ALA A 187 2.17 -18.80 4.91
CA ALA A 187 2.01 -20.20 4.51
C ALA A 187 2.65 -21.19 5.50
N GLY A 188 3.77 -20.84 6.16
CA GLY A 188 4.54 -21.72 7.05
C GLY A 188 4.04 -21.75 8.51
N GLU A 189 3.54 -20.63 9.02
CA GLU A 189 3.28 -20.46 10.46
C GLU A 189 1.96 -21.08 10.96
N GLY A 190 1.13 -21.64 10.11
CA GLY A 190 -0.15 -22.22 10.52
C GLY A 190 -0.99 -21.27 11.40
N SER A 191 -0.85 -19.98 11.17
CA SER A 191 -1.31 -18.87 12.01
C SER A 191 -2.79 -18.93 12.32
N SER A 192 -3.14 -18.57 13.55
CA SER A 192 -4.50 -18.55 14.10
C SER A 192 -5.46 -17.73 13.26
N GLY A 193 -6.65 -18.25 13.00
CA GLY A 193 -7.77 -17.54 12.38
C GLY A 193 -7.94 -17.77 10.88
N ALA A 194 -8.31 -16.73 10.15
CA ALA A 194 -8.64 -16.80 8.73
C ALA A 194 -7.48 -17.20 7.82
N ALA A 195 -6.23 -16.90 8.20
CA ALA A 195 -5.04 -17.44 7.53
C ALA A 195 -5.01 -18.98 7.59
N ARG A 196 -5.48 -19.59 8.69
CA ARG A 196 -5.53 -21.05 8.85
C ARG A 196 -6.54 -21.72 7.93
N VAL A 197 -7.66 -21.05 7.61
CA VAL A 197 -8.65 -21.56 6.64
C VAL A 197 -8.07 -21.53 5.22
N VAL A 198 -7.31 -20.46 4.89
CA VAL A 198 -6.65 -20.32 3.61
C VAL A 198 -5.42 -21.24 3.50
N LEU A 199 -4.71 -21.50 4.62
CA LEU A 199 -3.44 -22.21 4.64
C LEU A 199 -3.57 -23.70 4.94
N ALA A 200 -4.67 -24.16 5.54
CA ALA A 200 -4.94 -25.61 5.71
C ALA A 200 -5.02 -26.34 4.36
N SER A 201 -5.11 -25.58 3.29
CA SER A 201 -5.16 -26.01 1.89
C SER A 201 -3.81 -25.96 1.18
N ALA A 202 -2.72 -25.71 1.86
CA ALA A 202 -1.38 -25.56 1.29
C ALA A 202 -0.80 -26.77 0.53
N HIS A 203 -1.65 -27.71 0.09
CA HIS A 203 -1.32 -28.72 -0.90
C HIS A 203 -1.49 -28.23 -2.36
N ALA A 204 -2.02 -27.02 -2.55
CA ALA A 204 -2.10 -26.38 -3.86
C ALA A 204 -0.73 -25.80 -4.23
N THR A 205 0.10 -26.60 -4.87
CA THR A 205 1.39 -26.25 -5.49
C THR A 205 1.22 -25.44 -6.79
N SER A 206 0.12 -24.72 -6.96
CA SER A 206 -0.10 -23.84 -8.09
C SER A 206 0.59 -22.50 -7.86
N GLY A 207 1.34 -22.01 -8.87
CA GLY A 207 1.95 -20.67 -8.83
C GLY A 207 0.93 -19.56 -8.56
N ASP A 208 -0.32 -19.76 -8.97
CA ASP A 208 -1.42 -18.82 -8.76
C ASP A 208 -1.77 -18.66 -7.28
N PHE A 209 -1.69 -19.72 -6.46
CA PHE A 209 -1.96 -19.66 -5.02
C PHE A 209 -0.99 -18.71 -4.31
N LEU A 210 0.31 -18.82 -4.60
CA LEU A 210 1.31 -17.94 -4.02
C LEU A 210 1.14 -16.49 -4.49
N GLU A 211 0.73 -16.29 -5.76
CA GLU A 211 0.44 -14.95 -6.29
C GLU A 211 -0.71 -14.30 -5.51
N TRP A 212 -1.84 -14.98 -5.32
CA TRP A 212 -2.97 -14.44 -4.56
C TRP A 212 -2.63 -14.18 -3.09
N LEU A 213 -1.89 -15.10 -2.47
CA LEU A 213 -1.45 -14.94 -1.08
C LEU A 213 -0.50 -13.75 -0.94
N THR A 214 0.36 -13.51 -1.94
CA THR A 214 1.25 -12.34 -1.99
C THR A 214 0.46 -11.04 -2.02
N VAL A 215 -0.64 -10.95 -2.78
CA VAL A 215 -1.50 -9.76 -2.83
C VAL A 215 -2.14 -9.48 -1.46
N VAL A 216 -2.66 -10.52 -0.79
CA VAL A 216 -3.27 -10.39 0.55
C VAL A 216 -2.22 -9.96 1.59
N ALA A 217 -1.05 -10.59 1.57
CA ALA A 217 0.05 -10.27 2.49
C ALA A 217 0.56 -8.84 2.28
N ALA A 218 0.70 -8.42 1.02
CA ALA A 218 1.10 -7.07 0.67
C ALA A 218 0.09 -6.01 1.16
N TYR A 219 -1.21 -6.27 0.99
CA TYR A 219 -2.25 -5.40 1.52
C TYR A 219 -2.17 -5.26 3.03
N ARG A 220 -2.04 -6.37 3.76
CA ARG A 220 -1.95 -6.37 5.22
C ARG A 220 -0.77 -5.55 5.73
N ASP A 221 0.42 -5.76 5.16
CA ASP A 221 1.64 -5.04 5.54
C ASP A 221 1.56 -3.55 5.17
N ARG A 222 1.04 -3.21 3.98
CA ARG A 222 0.85 -1.82 3.56
C ARG A 222 -0.07 -1.03 4.48
N TYR A 223 -1.15 -1.64 4.94
CA TYR A 223 -2.19 -0.95 5.73
C TYR A 223 -2.19 -1.33 7.21
N GLY A 224 -1.20 -2.08 7.68
CA GLY A 224 -1.04 -2.43 9.10
C GLY A 224 -2.19 -3.29 9.64
N VAL A 225 -2.71 -4.22 8.85
CA VAL A 225 -3.80 -5.10 9.27
C VAL A 225 -3.24 -6.23 10.12
N THR A 226 -3.36 -6.15 11.43
CA THR A 226 -2.84 -7.14 12.41
C THR A 226 -3.92 -8.05 12.97
N GLY A 227 -5.20 -7.71 12.80
CA GLY A 227 -6.32 -8.46 13.35
C GLY A 227 -6.55 -9.83 12.70
N PRO A 228 -7.47 -10.65 13.27
CA PRO A 228 -7.81 -11.98 12.77
C PRO A 228 -8.57 -11.95 11.43
N ASP A 229 -9.22 -10.83 11.11
CA ASP A 229 -9.84 -10.62 9.79
C ASP A 229 -8.73 -10.45 8.74
N PRO A 230 -8.75 -11.22 7.64
CA PRO A 230 -7.72 -11.17 6.60
C PRO A 230 -7.48 -9.79 6.01
N LEU A 231 -8.51 -8.98 5.88
CA LEU A 231 -8.44 -7.66 5.25
C LEU A 231 -8.79 -6.51 6.20
N GLY A 232 -9.23 -6.82 7.44
CA GLY A 232 -9.70 -5.82 8.37
C GLY A 232 -11.01 -5.17 7.95
N ALA A 233 -11.32 -4.01 8.52
CA ALA A 233 -12.53 -3.26 8.18
C ALA A 233 -12.47 -2.68 6.76
N ILE A 234 -13.64 -2.51 6.15
CA ILE A 234 -13.75 -1.82 4.84
C ILE A 234 -13.25 -0.39 5.01
N PRO A 235 -12.26 0.05 4.19
CA PRO A 235 -11.67 1.37 4.35
C PRO A 235 -12.58 2.49 3.82
N ASP A 236 -12.49 3.67 4.44
CA ASP A 236 -13.20 4.87 4.01
C ASP A 236 -12.45 5.59 2.86
N ALA A 237 -11.13 5.54 2.85
CA ALA A 237 -10.31 6.19 1.83
C ALA A 237 -10.39 5.48 0.47
N ASP A 238 -10.71 6.22 -0.60
CA ASP A 238 -10.90 5.66 -1.94
C ASP A 238 -9.69 4.90 -2.46
N ALA A 239 -8.47 5.41 -2.26
CA ALA A 239 -7.25 4.74 -2.71
C ALA A 239 -7.05 3.38 -2.01
N GLN A 240 -7.26 3.33 -0.69
CA GLN A 240 -7.18 2.09 0.07
C GLN A 240 -8.31 1.12 -0.32
N ARG A 241 -9.50 1.63 -0.64
CA ARG A 241 -10.63 0.80 -1.09
C ARG A 241 -10.35 0.07 -2.39
N VAL A 242 -9.64 0.70 -3.33
CA VAL A 242 -9.20 0.03 -4.57
C VAL A 242 -8.28 -1.16 -4.26
N ASP A 243 -7.31 -0.98 -3.38
CA ASP A 243 -6.38 -2.04 -2.99
C ASP A 243 -7.09 -3.12 -2.15
N TYR A 244 -8.05 -2.72 -1.30
CA TYR A 244 -8.92 -3.64 -0.56
C TYR A 244 -9.70 -4.56 -1.50
N GLU A 245 -10.33 -4.03 -2.56
CA GLU A 245 -11.08 -4.84 -3.52
C GLU A 245 -10.16 -5.79 -4.32
N ARG A 246 -8.94 -5.39 -4.61
CA ARG A 246 -7.93 -6.27 -5.23
C ARG A 246 -7.53 -7.42 -4.29
N ALA A 247 -7.24 -7.10 -3.03
CA ALA A 247 -6.92 -8.11 -2.02
C ALA A 247 -8.11 -9.02 -1.74
N ARG A 248 -9.34 -8.50 -1.76
CA ARG A 248 -10.58 -9.26 -1.62
C ARG A 248 -10.78 -10.23 -2.78
N ALA A 249 -10.53 -9.79 -4.02
CA ALA A 249 -10.60 -10.68 -5.19
C ALA A 249 -9.58 -11.82 -5.09
N ALA A 250 -8.34 -11.53 -4.66
CA ALA A 250 -7.33 -12.54 -4.40
C ALA A 250 -7.75 -13.51 -3.28
N LEU A 251 -8.36 -13.02 -2.20
CA LEU A 251 -8.87 -13.85 -1.12
C LEU A 251 -10.01 -14.77 -1.57
N VAL A 252 -10.91 -14.30 -2.43
CA VAL A 252 -11.96 -15.12 -3.02
C VAL A 252 -11.35 -16.22 -3.89
N ALA A 253 -10.40 -15.89 -4.76
CA ALA A 253 -9.69 -16.85 -5.60
C ALA A 253 -8.96 -17.94 -4.79
N LEU A 254 -8.34 -17.56 -3.66
CA LEU A 254 -7.74 -18.50 -2.71
C LEU A 254 -8.77 -19.48 -2.13
N ARG A 255 -9.96 -19.00 -1.76
CA ARG A 255 -11.04 -19.83 -1.23
C ARG A 255 -11.59 -20.79 -2.27
N ASP A 256 -11.85 -20.29 -3.48
CA ASP A 256 -12.39 -21.08 -4.59
C ASP A 256 -11.40 -22.21 -4.97
N ALA A 257 -10.09 -21.90 -4.98
CA ALA A 257 -9.05 -22.89 -5.24
C ALA A 257 -8.97 -23.96 -4.13
N HIS A 258 -9.26 -23.59 -2.88
CA HIS A 258 -9.38 -24.53 -1.77
C HIS A 258 -10.55 -25.48 -1.96
N ASP A 259 -11.73 -24.91 -2.20
CA ASP A 259 -12.97 -25.69 -2.32
C ASP A 259 -12.94 -26.65 -3.53
N ALA A 260 -12.15 -26.31 -4.56
CA ALA A 260 -11.93 -27.15 -5.74
C ALA A 260 -10.90 -28.28 -5.51
N SER A 261 -10.17 -28.28 -4.38
CA SER A 261 -9.16 -29.29 -4.08
C SER A 261 -9.80 -30.60 -3.59
N PRO A 262 -9.48 -31.77 -4.17
CA PRO A 262 -10.13 -33.06 -3.83
C PRO A 262 -9.93 -33.52 -2.37
N ASP A 263 -8.95 -32.97 -1.65
CA ASP A 263 -8.70 -33.28 -0.24
C ASP A 263 -9.65 -32.57 0.75
N ALA A 264 -10.42 -31.56 0.30
CA ALA A 264 -11.42 -30.89 1.15
C ALA A 264 -12.68 -31.76 1.37
N ALA A 265 -12.85 -32.85 0.65
CA ALA A 265 -14.01 -33.72 0.68
C ALA A 265 -13.83 -35.02 1.49
N ALA A 266 -12.70 -35.20 2.19
CA ALA A 266 -12.51 -36.37 3.07
C ALA A 266 -13.12 -36.10 4.45
N PRO A 267 -14.06 -36.94 4.95
CA PRO A 267 -14.70 -36.80 6.24
C PRO A 267 -13.77 -37.09 7.42
#